data_a1fe4958d060f43d739f806db55959cc
#
_entry.id   a1fe4958d060f43d739f806db55959cc
#
_cell.length_a   1.000
_cell.length_b   1.000
_cell.length_c   1.000
_cell.angle_alpha   90.00
_cell.angle_beta   90.00
_cell.angle_gamma   90.00
#
_symmetry.space_group_name_H-M   'P 1'
#
loop_
_entity.id
_entity.type
_entity.pdbx_description
1 polymer ?
#
loop_
_entity_poly.entity_id
_entity_poly.type
_entity_poly.pdbx_seq_one_letter_code
_entity_poly.pdbx_strand_id
1 'polypeptide(L)'
;AVMPAAAKVISPASYTVVPLNQGSSSYGTLLSTTNSPSAFHLGREDQPTFSLLSVNSSNELVEYDLLQRRPLQSFGENILLFKARYGVDNGVGGIPNDDAVDEWIAPSESGWSITELMDGNAATQQKVDQIKAIRIGVILRTPQAQVVDAKPTQLVLFQDLQTSRQVTVKLSSSEQRYGYQVFDWVIPLRNMKSTPK
;
A
#
# COMPACT_ATOMS: atom_id res chain seq x y z
N ALA A 1 15.53 16.17 1.21
CA ALA A 1 16.25 16.74 2.37
C ALA A 1 16.81 15.57 3.18
N VAL A 2 18.11 15.44 3.26
CA VAL A 2 18.77 14.43 4.07
C VAL A 2 18.54 14.85 5.54
N MET A 3 17.89 14.00 6.32
CA MET A 3 17.85 14.21 7.77
C MET A 3 19.26 14.21 8.32
N PRO A 4 19.65 15.18 9.14
CA PRO A 4 20.95 15.15 9.80
C PRO A 4 21.05 13.95 10.74
N ALA A 5 22.21 13.37 10.85
CA ALA A 5 22.55 12.11 11.51
C ALA A 5 22.24 12.02 13.03
N ALA A 6 21.48 12.93 13.58
CA ALA A 6 21.22 13.01 15.03
C ALA A 6 19.82 12.55 15.46
N ALA A 7 19.02 11.99 14.52
CA ALA A 7 17.69 11.52 14.86
C ALA A 7 17.74 10.12 15.46
N LYS A 8 17.71 10.04 16.76
CA LYS A 8 17.66 8.77 17.46
C LYS A 8 16.34 8.64 18.22
N VAL A 9 15.40 7.90 17.64
CA VAL A 9 14.26 7.40 18.40
C VAL A 9 14.69 6.15 19.15
N ILE A 10 14.76 6.22 20.45
CA ILE A 10 15.42 5.18 21.23
C ILE A 10 14.48 4.31 22.04
N SER A 11 13.22 4.63 22.13
CA SER A 11 12.30 3.79 22.90
C SER A 11 10.86 4.21 22.68
N PRO A 12 9.88 3.31 22.81
CA PRO A 12 8.47 3.67 22.84
C PRO A 12 8.10 4.59 24.00
N ALA A 13 8.96 4.77 24.99
CA ALA A 13 8.74 5.62 26.17
C ALA A 13 9.52 6.94 26.16
N SER A 14 10.46 7.14 25.26
CA SER A 14 11.22 8.41 25.15
C SER A 14 11.64 8.64 23.72
N TYR A 15 11.22 9.72 23.14
CA TYR A 15 11.68 10.19 21.84
C TYR A 15 12.52 11.46 22.02
N THR A 16 13.64 11.52 21.35
CA THR A 16 14.39 12.74 21.23
C THR A 16 13.93 13.44 19.96
N VAL A 17 13.38 14.65 20.12
CA VAL A 17 13.05 15.49 18.96
C VAL A 17 14.36 15.84 18.27
N VAL A 18 14.51 15.37 17.06
CA VAL A 18 15.66 15.71 16.23
C VAL A 18 15.44 17.09 15.65
N PRO A 19 16.35 18.03 15.86
CA PRO A 19 16.29 19.28 15.14
C PRO A 19 16.52 18.99 13.65
N LEU A 20 15.48 19.09 12.87
CA LEU A 20 15.59 19.12 11.42
C LEU A 20 16.40 20.37 11.08
N ASN A 21 17.44 20.17 10.34
CA ASN A 21 18.52 21.06 9.97
C ASN A 21 18.18 22.57 10.10
N GLN A 22 18.95 23.29 10.89
CA GLN A 22 18.70 24.66 11.36
C GLN A 22 18.56 25.73 10.27
N GLY A 23 18.59 25.39 9.00
CA GLY A 23 18.48 26.33 7.89
C GLY A 23 17.08 26.61 7.37
N SER A 24 16.05 25.93 7.86
CA SER A 24 14.69 26.11 7.37
C SER A 24 13.73 26.39 8.52
N SER A 25 13.36 27.66 8.68
CA SER A 25 12.34 28.12 9.63
C SER A 25 10.99 27.41 9.47
N SER A 26 10.73 26.82 8.32
CA SER A 26 9.49 26.12 8.00
C SER A 26 9.30 24.81 8.77
N TYR A 27 10.37 24.08 9.08
CA TYR A 27 10.27 22.80 9.80
C TYR A 27 10.13 22.98 11.31
N GLY A 28 10.71 24.02 11.87
CA GLY A 28 10.52 24.36 13.29
C GLY A 28 9.08 24.71 13.60
N THR A 29 8.39 25.37 12.69
CA THR A 29 6.96 25.71 12.82
C THR A 29 6.06 24.47 12.74
N LEU A 30 6.37 23.51 11.90
CA LEU A 30 5.61 22.25 11.80
C LEU A 30 5.68 21.42 13.08
N LEU A 31 6.81 21.45 13.78
CA LEU A 31 7.00 20.71 15.04
C LEU A 31 6.49 21.48 16.26
N SER A 32 6.24 22.79 16.14
CA SER A 32 5.80 23.65 17.25
C SER A 32 4.30 23.94 17.27
N THR A 33 3.54 23.45 16.29
CA THR A 33 2.09 23.63 16.27
C THR A 33 1.42 22.75 17.33
N THR A 34 0.32 23.25 17.87
CA THR A 34 -0.48 22.65 18.96
C THR A 34 -1.04 21.26 18.66
N ASN A 35 -0.92 20.78 17.43
CA ASN A 35 -1.23 19.42 17.04
C ASN A 35 0.00 18.56 17.31
N SER A 36 -0.11 17.58 18.18
CA SER A 36 0.96 16.64 18.50
C SER A 36 1.59 16.08 17.22
N PRO A 37 2.86 16.42 16.91
CA PRO A 37 3.49 15.92 15.71
C PRO A 37 3.65 14.41 15.82
N SER A 38 3.19 13.68 14.84
CA SER A 38 3.40 12.23 14.76
C SER A 38 4.78 11.96 14.17
N ALA A 39 5.58 11.16 14.85
CA ALA A 39 6.84 10.66 14.33
C ALA A 39 6.65 9.23 13.83
N PHE A 40 7.03 8.98 12.59
CA PHE A 40 6.97 7.65 11.98
C PHE A 40 8.38 7.03 11.94
N HIS A 41 8.46 5.77 12.37
CA HIS A 41 9.68 5.00 12.23
C HIS A 41 9.76 4.41 10.82
N LEU A 42 10.72 4.88 10.03
CA LEU A 42 10.94 4.47 8.63
C LEU A 42 12.02 3.37 8.48
N GLY A 43 12.20 2.52 9.48
CA GLY A 43 13.23 1.51 9.49
C GLY A 43 14.50 1.94 10.24
N ARG A 44 15.63 1.36 9.88
CA ARG A 44 16.92 1.70 10.49
C ARG A 44 17.37 3.09 10.07
N GLU A 45 18.07 3.80 10.96
CA GLU A 45 18.58 5.15 10.72
C GLU A 45 19.48 5.25 9.49
N ASP A 46 20.27 4.21 9.26
CA ASP A 46 21.19 4.10 8.14
C ASP A 46 20.53 3.60 6.84
N GLN A 47 19.33 3.02 6.95
CA GLN A 47 18.61 2.45 5.83
C GLN A 47 17.09 2.67 5.97
N PRO A 48 16.62 3.94 5.98
CA PRO A 48 15.20 4.20 5.98
C PRO A 48 14.61 3.72 4.65
N THR A 49 13.46 3.05 4.71
CA THR A 49 12.78 2.52 3.51
C THR A 49 11.41 3.15 3.34
N PHE A 50 11.14 3.60 2.14
CA PHE A 50 9.82 4.02 1.70
C PHE A 50 9.64 3.58 0.25
N SER A 51 9.08 2.40 0.08
CA SER A 51 9.08 1.70 -1.19
C SER A 51 7.76 1.82 -1.94
N LEU A 52 7.85 2.05 -3.23
CA LEU A 52 6.75 1.98 -4.18
C LEU A 52 6.89 0.68 -4.99
N LEU A 53 5.85 -0.15 -4.96
CA LEU A 53 5.76 -1.36 -5.79
C LEU A 53 4.90 -1.08 -7.02
N SER A 54 5.37 -1.49 -8.19
CA SER A 54 4.60 -1.40 -9.43
C SER A 54 4.98 -2.49 -10.43
N VAL A 55 4.13 -2.69 -11.44
CA VAL A 55 4.47 -3.54 -12.58
C VAL A 55 4.92 -2.63 -13.72
N ASN A 56 6.11 -2.88 -14.25
CA ASN A 56 6.68 -2.14 -15.36
C ASN A 56 6.17 -2.63 -16.74
N SER A 57 6.56 -1.97 -17.81
CA SER A 57 6.19 -2.32 -19.18
C SER A 57 6.73 -3.68 -19.66
N SER A 58 7.73 -4.23 -18.98
CA SER A 58 8.28 -5.57 -19.22
C SER A 58 7.56 -6.68 -18.45
N ASN A 59 6.45 -6.35 -17.75
CA ASN A 59 5.73 -7.25 -16.86
C ASN A 59 6.57 -7.78 -15.68
N GLU A 60 7.42 -6.92 -15.13
CA GLU A 60 8.19 -7.21 -13.92
C GLU A 60 7.62 -6.43 -12.74
N LEU A 61 7.50 -7.09 -11.59
CA LEU A 61 7.25 -6.40 -10.33
C LEU A 61 8.52 -5.72 -9.87
N VAL A 62 8.48 -4.41 -9.79
CA VAL A 62 9.64 -3.58 -9.43
C VAL A 62 9.35 -2.79 -8.16
N GLU A 63 10.38 -2.61 -7.35
CA GLU A 63 10.41 -1.71 -6.22
C GLU A 63 11.22 -0.47 -6.55
N TYR A 64 10.70 0.67 -6.17
CA TYR A 64 11.43 1.93 -6.19
C TYR A 64 11.46 2.51 -4.78
N ASP A 65 12.66 2.68 -4.24
CA ASP A 65 12.86 3.33 -2.94
C ASP A 65 12.83 4.85 -3.11
N LEU A 66 11.77 5.48 -2.61
CA LEU A 66 11.54 6.92 -2.73
C LEU A 66 12.52 7.76 -1.90
N LEU A 67 13.07 7.20 -0.80
CA LEU A 67 13.99 7.91 0.08
C LEU A 67 15.43 7.82 -0.42
N GLN A 68 15.87 6.63 -0.80
CA GLN A 68 17.24 6.40 -1.20
C GLN A 68 17.46 6.60 -2.70
N ARG A 69 16.38 6.73 -3.47
CA ARG A 69 16.43 6.88 -4.94
C ARG A 69 17.29 5.81 -5.61
N ARG A 70 17.24 4.60 -5.08
CA ARG A 70 17.98 3.47 -5.63
C ARG A 70 17.42 3.09 -7.00
N PRO A 71 18.23 2.47 -7.88
CA PRO A 71 17.72 1.90 -9.12
C PRO A 71 16.57 0.94 -8.83
N LEU A 72 15.64 0.83 -9.79
CA LEU A 72 14.54 -0.13 -9.71
C LEU A 72 15.11 -1.54 -9.47
N GLN A 73 14.56 -2.20 -8.47
CA GLN A 73 14.86 -3.60 -8.18
C GLN A 73 13.70 -4.47 -8.66
N SER A 74 13.97 -5.44 -9.52
CA SER A 74 12.98 -6.41 -9.95
C SER A 74 12.87 -7.54 -8.92
N PHE A 75 11.63 -7.87 -8.51
CA PHE A 75 11.32 -8.97 -7.60
C PHE A 75 10.71 -10.18 -8.30
N GLY A 76 10.23 -10.01 -9.51
CA GLY A 76 9.62 -11.09 -10.25
C GLY A 76 9.23 -10.68 -11.65
N GLU A 77 9.16 -11.66 -12.53
CA GLU A 77 8.86 -11.50 -13.95
C GLU A 77 7.50 -12.11 -14.29
N ASN A 78 7.02 -11.77 -15.48
CA ASN A 78 5.77 -12.30 -16.03
C ASN A 78 4.52 -11.97 -15.19
N ILE A 79 4.53 -10.81 -14.54
CA ILE A 79 3.41 -10.30 -13.77
C ILE A 79 2.58 -9.37 -14.67
N LEU A 80 1.40 -9.84 -15.06
CA LEU A 80 0.49 -9.08 -15.91
C LEU A 80 -0.18 -7.95 -15.14
N LEU A 81 -0.54 -8.21 -13.89
CA LEU A 81 -1.25 -7.25 -13.05
C LEU A 81 -0.91 -7.45 -11.57
N PHE A 82 -0.74 -6.33 -10.86
CA PHE A 82 -0.64 -6.24 -9.40
C PHE A 82 -1.62 -5.19 -8.91
N LYS A 83 -2.51 -5.54 -7.97
CA LYS A 83 -3.49 -4.64 -7.36
C LYS A 83 -3.55 -4.85 -5.87
N ALA A 84 -3.80 -3.77 -5.13
CA ALA A 84 -4.06 -3.82 -3.71
C ALA A 84 -5.42 -3.19 -3.37
N ARG A 85 -5.98 -3.61 -2.21
CA ARG A 85 -7.18 -3.04 -1.61
C ARG A 85 -6.98 -2.88 -0.13
N TYR A 86 -7.59 -1.86 0.45
CA TYR A 86 -7.69 -1.70 1.90
C TYR A 86 -8.82 -2.59 2.43
N GLY A 87 -8.55 -3.36 3.47
CA GLY A 87 -9.56 -4.03 4.27
C GLY A 87 -9.93 -3.13 5.44
N VAL A 88 -11.17 -2.67 5.47
CA VAL A 88 -11.62 -1.58 6.34
C VAL A 88 -12.69 -2.08 7.32
N ASP A 89 -12.52 -1.70 8.60
CA ASP A 89 -13.46 -1.92 9.69
C ASP A 89 -14.26 -0.62 9.92
N ASN A 90 -15.33 -0.42 9.15
CA ASN A 90 -16.14 0.80 9.18
C ASN A 90 -17.64 0.55 9.41
N GLY A 91 -18.03 -0.70 9.63
CA GLY A 91 -19.42 -1.12 9.86
C GLY A 91 -20.25 -1.30 8.59
N VAL A 92 -19.68 -1.08 7.41
CA VAL A 92 -20.41 -1.30 6.15
C VAL A 92 -20.47 -2.79 5.82
N GLY A 93 -21.58 -3.41 6.14
CA GLY A 93 -21.79 -4.86 6.00
C GLY A 93 -21.37 -5.69 7.22
N GLY A 94 -20.88 -5.03 8.28
CA GLY A 94 -20.41 -5.65 9.52
C GLY A 94 -20.67 -4.79 10.75
N ILE A 95 -19.87 -4.98 11.79
CA ILE A 95 -19.92 -4.25 13.05
C ILE A 95 -18.70 -3.30 13.11
N PRO A 96 -18.90 -1.99 13.23
CA PRO A 96 -17.76 -1.06 13.24
C PRO A 96 -16.90 -1.24 14.49
N ASN A 97 -15.58 -1.14 14.32
CA ASN A 97 -14.58 -1.18 15.39
C ASN A 97 -14.53 -2.51 16.17
N ASP A 98 -14.77 -3.63 15.51
CA ASP A 98 -14.61 -4.97 16.08
C ASP A 98 -13.30 -5.65 15.63
N ASP A 99 -12.41 -4.91 14.94
CA ASP A 99 -11.16 -5.34 14.35
C ASP A 99 -11.33 -6.37 13.20
N ALA A 100 -12.55 -6.60 12.72
CA ALA A 100 -12.81 -7.39 11.53
C ALA A 100 -12.85 -6.50 10.27
N VAL A 101 -12.60 -7.10 9.12
CA VAL A 101 -12.73 -6.38 7.84
C VAL A 101 -14.18 -6.47 7.37
N ASP A 102 -14.86 -5.34 7.27
CA ASP A 102 -16.24 -5.23 6.78
C ASP A 102 -16.26 -5.14 5.25
N GLU A 103 -15.37 -4.38 4.66
CA GLU A 103 -15.34 -4.21 3.21
C GLU A 103 -13.91 -4.02 2.65
N TRP A 104 -13.80 -4.24 1.34
CA TRP A 104 -12.55 -4.08 0.59
C TRP A 104 -12.64 -2.89 -0.35
N ILE A 105 -11.83 -1.85 -0.12
CA ILE A 105 -11.88 -0.57 -0.82
C ILE A 105 -10.62 -0.40 -1.70
N ALA A 106 -10.81 0.09 -2.92
CA ALA A 106 -9.68 0.40 -3.79
C ALA A 106 -9.06 1.77 -3.42
N PRO A 107 -7.72 1.91 -3.48
CA PRO A 107 -7.07 3.22 -3.32
C PRO A 107 -7.51 4.28 -4.32
N SER A 108 -8.19 3.89 -5.40
CA SER A 108 -8.76 4.79 -6.40
C SER A 108 -10.18 5.24 -6.09
N GLU A 109 -10.83 4.71 -5.07
CA GLU A 109 -12.15 5.16 -4.63
C GLU A 109 -12.05 6.51 -3.95
N SER A 110 -13.03 7.37 -4.14
CA SER A 110 -13.07 8.74 -3.59
C SER A 110 -12.92 8.71 -2.06
N GLY A 111 -12.03 9.54 -1.55
CA GLY A 111 -11.70 9.63 -0.14
C GLY A 111 -10.73 8.56 0.37
N TRP A 112 -10.16 7.73 -0.51
CA TRP A 112 -9.23 6.64 -0.16
C TRP A 112 -7.90 6.69 -0.92
N SER A 113 -7.67 7.71 -1.72
CA SER A 113 -6.36 7.92 -2.34
C SER A 113 -5.30 8.27 -1.28
N ILE A 114 -4.04 7.98 -1.60
CA ILE A 114 -2.91 8.30 -0.70
C ILE A 114 -2.89 9.80 -0.34
N THR A 115 -3.20 10.68 -1.29
CA THR A 115 -3.23 12.12 -1.08
C THR A 115 -4.33 12.52 -0.10
N GLU A 116 -5.51 11.90 -0.21
CA GLU A 116 -6.64 12.16 0.69
C GLU A 116 -6.38 11.57 2.08
N LEU A 117 -5.84 10.37 2.17
CA LEU A 117 -5.54 9.71 3.46
C LEU A 117 -4.42 10.40 4.24
N MET A 118 -3.54 11.15 3.58
CA MET A 118 -2.41 11.86 4.20
C MET A 118 -2.62 13.37 4.34
N ASP A 119 -3.85 13.86 4.27
CA ASP A 119 -4.17 15.29 4.36
C ASP A 119 -4.03 15.88 5.77
N GLY A 120 -3.86 15.03 6.79
CA GLY A 120 -3.67 15.41 8.18
C GLY A 120 -4.95 15.78 8.94
N ASN A 121 -6.11 15.62 8.34
CA ASN A 121 -7.40 15.86 8.99
C ASN A 121 -7.77 14.74 9.96
N ALA A 122 -8.47 15.07 11.05
CA ALA A 122 -8.92 14.08 12.03
C ALA A 122 -9.87 13.03 11.42
N ALA A 123 -10.75 13.43 10.49
CA ALA A 123 -11.64 12.50 9.80
C ALA A 123 -10.88 11.50 8.92
N THR A 124 -9.79 11.95 8.31
CA THR A 124 -8.94 11.08 7.49
C THR A 124 -8.10 10.17 8.36
N GLN A 125 -7.62 10.66 9.51
CA GLN A 125 -6.94 9.82 10.48
C GLN A 125 -7.84 8.66 10.95
N GLN A 126 -9.12 8.91 11.20
CA GLN A 126 -10.08 7.85 11.53
C GLN A 126 -10.19 6.79 10.43
N LYS A 127 -10.19 7.19 9.16
CA LYS A 127 -10.19 6.24 8.04
C LYS A 127 -8.92 5.39 8.03
N VAL A 128 -7.77 5.99 8.27
CA VAL A 128 -6.48 5.26 8.36
C VAL A 128 -6.54 4.24 9.50
N ASP A 129 -7.08 4.61 10.66
CA ASP A 129 -7.21 3.73 11.82
C ASP A 129 -8.19 2.56 11.58
N GLN A 130 -9.12 2.73 10.66
CA GLN A 130 -10.05 1.68 10.24
C GLN A 130 -9.42 0.65 9.27
N ILE A 131 -8.26 0.92 8.68
CA ILE A 131 -7.58 -0.03 7.81
C ILE A 131 -6.96 -1.15 8.66
N LYS A 132 -7.50 -2.36 8.56
CA LYS A 132 -7.06 -3.53 9.33
C LYS A 132 -6.22 -4.52 8.53
N ALA A 133 -6.37 -4.50 7.21
CA ALA A 133 -5.66 -5.42 6.33
C ALA A 133 -5.38 -4.80 4.96
N ILE A 134 -4.41 -5.36 4.26
CA ILE A 134 -4.19 -5.13 2.84
C ILE A 134 -4.48 -6.44 2.10
N ARG A 135 -5.31 -6.38 1.08
CA ARG A 135 -5.54 -7.49 0.16
C ARG A 135 -4.78 -7.25 -1.14
N ILE A 136 -3.99 -8.22 -1.56
CA ILE A 136 -3.16 -8.14 -2.75
C ILE A 136 -3.65 -9.17 -3.76
N GLY A 137 -3.93 -8.73 -4.97
CA GLY A 137 -4.25 -9.58 -6.12
C GLY A 137 -3.17 -9.48 -7.17
N VAL A 138 -2.73 -10.63 -7.68
CA VAL A 138 -1.68 -10.74 -8.71
C VAL A 138 -2.13 -11.68 -9.82
N ILE A 139 -1.88 -11.30 -11.06
CA ILE A 139 -2.03 -12.16 -12.22
C ILE A 139 -0.65 -12.46 -12.79
N LEU A 140 -0.28 -13.72 -12.77
CA LEU A 140 0.93 -14.22 -13.42
C LEU A 140 0.60 -14.78 -14.80
N ARG A 141 1.56 -14.66 -15.72
CA ARG A 141 1.49 -15.20 -17.07
C ARG A 141 2.63 -16.21 -17.27
N THR A 142 2.41 -17.26 -18.04
CA THR A 142 3.51 -18.14 -18.45
C THR A 142 4.53 -17.36 -19.31
N PRO A 143 5.83 -17.65 -19.22
CA PRO A 143 6.84 -16.95 -20.01
C PRO A 143 6.73 -17.21 -21.51
N GLN A 144 6.15 -18.35 -21.90
CA GLN A 144 5.98 -18.75 -23.28
C GLN A 144 4.51 -18.97 -23.63
N ALA A 145 4.17 -18.67 -24.88
CA ALA A 145 2.86 -19.00 -25.41
C ALA A 145 2.65 -20.52 -25.42
N GLN A 146 1.49 -20.95 -25.00
CA GLN A 146 1.10 -22.36 -24.91
C GLN A 146 0.01 -22.68 -25.95
N VAL A 147 -0.03 -23.91 -26.39
CA VAL A 147 -1.20 -24.42 -27.12
C VAL A 147 -2.21 -24.83 -26.07
N VAL A 148 -3.24 -24.00 -25.88
CA VAL A 148 -4.30 -24.21 -24.88
C VAL A 148 -5.60 -24.45 -25.64
N ASP A 149 -6.34 -25.47 -25.27
CA ASP A 149 -7.62 -25.80 -25.87
C ASP A 149 -8.72 -24.79 -25.50
N ALA A 150 -8.70 -24.31 -24.27
CA ALA A 150 -9.59 -23.27 -23.77
C ALA A 150 -8.79 -21.99 -23.47
N LYS A 151 -9.04 -20.95 -24.24
CA LYS A 151 -8.35 -19.66 -24.10
C LYS A 151 -9.23 -18.70 -23.30
N PRO A 152 -8.77 -18.20 -22.15
CA PRO A 152 -9.52 -17.19 -21.42
C PRO A 152 -9.58 -15.91 -22.25
N THR A 153 -10.75 -15.31 -22.34
CA THR A 153 -10.94 -13.99 -22.96
C THR A 153 -10.79 -12.85 -21.96
N GLN A 154 -10.93 -13.18 -20.68
CA GLN A 154 -10.76 -12.25 -19.56
C GLN A 154 -10.28 -12.97 -18.31
N LEU A 155 -9.65 -12.23 -17.42
CA LEU A 155 -9.22 -12.66 -16.10
C LEU A 155 -9.86 -11.74 -15.07
N VAL A 156 -10.22 -12.27 -13.90
CA VAL A 156 -10.87 -11.51 -12.84
C VAL A 156 -10.10 -11.68 -11.53
N LEU A 157 -9.72 -10.56 -10.89
CA LEU A 157 -9.23 -10.54 -9.52
C LEU A 157 -10.39 -10.24 -8.56
N PHE A 158 -10.26 -10.73 -7.32
CA PHE A 158 -11.22 -10.49 -6.24
C PHE A 158 -12.63 -10.96 -6.60
N GLN A 159 -12.74 -12.19 -7.11
CA GLN A 159 -13.99 -12.76 -7.63
C GLN A 159 -15.11 -12.89 -6.60
N ASP A 160 -14.77 -12.97 -5.32
CA ASP A 160 -15.68 -13.02 -4.19
C ASP A 160 -16.35 -11.67 -3.87
N LEU A 161 -15.79 -10.58 -4.40
CA LEU A 161 -16.37 -9.25 -4.21
C LEU A 161 -17.50 -8.98 -5.20
N GLN A 162 -18.31 -7.97 -4.90
CA GLN A 162 -19.30 -7.44 -5.84
C GLN A 162 -18.63 -7.07 -7.16
N THR A 163 -19.33 -7.25 -8.28
CA THR A 163 -18.80 -7.05 -9.65
C THR A 163 -18.16 -5.66 -9.84
N SER A 164 -18.73 -4.62 -9.23
CA SER A 164 -18.19 -3.26 -9.27
C SER A 164 -16.82 -3.11 -8.56
N ARG A 165 -16.49 -4.05 -7.67
CA ARG A 165 -15.24 -4.09 -6.91
C ARG A 165 -14.25 -5.14 -7.42
N GLN A 166 -14.65 -5.95 -8.38
CA GLN A 166 -13.75 -6.86 -9.08
C GLN A 166 -12.84 -6.10 -10.05
N VAL A 167 -11.69 -6.67 -10.36
CA VAL A 167 -10.81 -6.15 -11.41
C VAL A 167 -10.80 -7.12 -12.56
N THR A 168 -11.36 -6.71 -13.69
CA THR A 168 -11.43 -7.53 -14.91
C THR A 168 -10.39 -7.05 -15.92
N VAL A 169 -9.55 -7.97 -16.39
CA VAL A 169 -8.59 -7.75 -17.47
C VAL A 169 -9.07 -8.48 -18.71
N LYS A 170 -9.36 -7.75 -19.77
CA LYS A 170 -9.66 -8.33 -21.09
C LYS A 170 -8.36 -8.68 -21.78
N LEU A 171 -8.27 -9.90 -22.30
CA LEU A 171 -7.10 -10.39 -23.00
C LEU A 171 -7.24 -10.22 -24.51
N SER A 172 -6.23 -9.63 -25.12
CA SER A 172 -6.10 -9.57 -26.59
C SER A 172 -5.88 -10.98 -27.17
N SER A 173 -6.09 -11.15 -28.47
CA SER A 173 -5.87 -12.45 -29.14
C SER A 173 -4.44 -12.99 -28.99
N SER A 174 -3.45 -12.11 -28.89
CA SER A 174 -2.06 -12.50 -28.62
C SER A 174 -1.86 -12.94 -27.18
N GLU A 175 -2.50 -12.31 -26.22
CA GLU A 175 -2.43 -12.66 -24.80
C GLU A 175 -3.16 -13.95 -24.48
N GLN A 176 -4.25 -14.27 -25.18
CA GLN A 176 -4.98 -15.53 -25.02
C GLN A 176 -4.15 -16.79 -25.32
N ARG A 177 -2.94 -16.63 -25.84
CA ARG A 177 -2.02 -17.74 -26.12
C ARG A 177 -1.18 -18.16 -24.92
N TYR A 178 -1.26 -17.43 -23.80
CA TYR A 178 -0.51 -17.72 -22.58
C TYR A 178 -1.39 -18.40 -21.55
N GLY A 179 -0.76 -19.18 -20.66
CA GLY A 179 -1.37 -19.65 -19.44
C GLY A 179 -1.35 -18.53 -18.38
N TYR A 180 -2.36 -18.51 -17.53
CA TYR A 180 -2.49 -17.52 -16.47
C TYR A 180 -2.77 -18.17 -15.13
N GLN A 181 -2.26 -17.55 -14.07
CA GLN A 181 -2.59 -17.90 -12.70
C GLN A 181 -2.94 -16.64 -11.93
N VAL A 182 -4.06 -16.69 -11.22
CA VAL A 182 -4.56 -15.58 -10.40
C VAL A 182 -4.30 -15.93 -8.94
N PHE A 183 -3.67 -15.00 -8.23
CA PHE A 183 -3.41 -15.12 -6.80
C PHE A 183 -4.07 -13.98 -6.04
N ASP A 184 -4.46 -14.28 -4.82
CA ASP A 184 -5.14 -13.36 -3.92
C ASP A 184 -4.72 -13.67 -2.47
N TRP A 185 -4.21 -12.66 -1.75
CA TRP A 185 -3.76 -12.79 -0.37
C TRP A 185 -4.24 -11.63 0.49
N VAL A 186 -4.54 -11.93 1.72
CA VAL A 186 -4.86 -10.96 2.77
C VAL A 186 -3.69 -10.87 3.74
N ILE A 187 -3.20 -9.66 3.96
CA ILE A 187 -2.12 -9.35 4.89
C ILE A 187 -2.71 -8.51 6.03
N PRO A 188 -2.90 -9.08 7.23
CA PRO A 188 -3.40 -8.33 8.36
C PRO A 188 -2.35 -7.34 8.88
N LEU A 189 -2.77 -6.13 9.21
CA LEU A 189 -1.92 -5.08 9.78
C LEU A 189 -1.93 -5.16 11.30
N ARG A 190 -0.91 -5.81 11.89
CA ARG A 190 -0.85 -6.11 13.32
C ARG A 190 -0.72 -4.88 14.25
N ASN A 191 -0.26 -3.75 13.73
CA ASN A 191 0.03 -2.55 14.52
C ASN A 191 -1.10 -1.51 14.49
N MET A 192 -2.21 -1.82 13.86
CA MET A 192 -3.38 -0.96 13.76
C MET A 192 -4.41 -1.24 14.87
N LYS A 193 -3.93 -1.64 16.06
CA LYS A 193 -4.83 -1.77 17.20
C LYS A 193 -5.31 -0.39 17.62
N SER A 194 -6.63 -0.22 17.68
CA SER A 194 -7.24 0.91 18.34
C SER A 194 -6.66 1.06 19.75
N THR A 195 -6.22 2.25 20.10
CA THR A 195 -5.87 2.57 21.50
C THR A 195 -7.07 2.23 22.36
N PRO A 196 -6.93 1.41 23.41
CA PRO A 196 -8.04 1.17 24.32
C PRO A 196 -8.51 2.52 24.87
N LYS A 197 -9.81 2.76 24.81
CA LYS A 197 -10.45 3.92 25.45
C LYS A 197 -10.27 3.87 26.95
#